data_d3e487ac395b5780c0230eabe22cb187
#
_entry.id   d3e487ac395b5780c0230eabe22cb187
#
_cell.length_a   1.000
_cell.length_b   1.000
_cell.length_c   1.000
_cell.angle_alpha   90.00
_cell.angle_beta   90.00
_cell.angle_gamma   90.00
#
_symmetry.space_group_name_H-M   'P 1'
#
loop_
_entity.id
_entity.type
_entity.pdbx_description
1 polymer ?
#
loop_
_entity_poly.entity_id
_entity_poly.type
_entity_poly.pdbx_seq_one_letter_code
_entity_poly.pdbx_strand_id
1 'polypeptide(L)'
;MFNFNPQTQKKLARFRKIKLGYYSFIVLGLMLSLLSVAELLVNSRALAVQYEGALYFPTYTDFHPGTDFGLDYTYETNYRDLAKHFNDTDSSNWVLMPLVPYNPYENDATDSIMRPEAPNAARQHYLGTDTT
;
A
#
# COMPACT_ATOMS: atom_id res chain seq x y z
N MET A 1 -28.36 -12.31 -5.70
CA MET A 1 -29.21 -11.78 -4.62
C MET A 1 -29.22 -12.82 -3.50
N PHE A 2 -28.58 -12.56 -2.36
CA PHE A 2 -28.48 -13.54 -1.26
C PHE A 2 -29.83 -13.66 -0.56
N ASN A 3 -30.51 -14.79 -0.74
CA ASN A 3 -31.73 -15.11 0.01
C ASN A 3 -31.34 -15.66 1.38
N PHE A 4 -31.35 -14.79 2.40
CA PHE A 4 -31.13 -15.21 3.76
C PHE A 4 -32.34 -15.99 4.30
N ASN A 5 -32.07 -17.06 5.07
CA ASN A 5 -33.08 -17.83 5.79
C ASN A 5 -33.96 -16.88 6.65
N PRO A 6 -35.29 -17.09 6.72
CA PRO A 6 -36.21 -16.26 7.50
C PRO A 6 -35.81 -16.07 8.98
N GLN A 7 -35.16 -17.07 9.58
CA GLN A 7 -34.62 -16.95 10.94
C GLN A 7 -33.46 -15.96 11.03
N THR A 8 -32.56 -15.92 10.03
CA THR A 8 -31.45 -14.98 9.97
C THR A 8 -31.95 -13.55 9.79
N GLN A 9 -32.98 -13.36 8.98
CA GLN A 9 -33.63 -12.05 8.81
C GLN A 9 -34.22 -11.51 10.13
N LYS A 10 -34.89 -12.36 10.89
CA LYS A 10 -35.45 -11.98 12.21
C LYS A 10 -34.34 -11.63 13.23
N LYS A 11 -33.24 -12.38 13.23
CA LYS A 11 -32.09 -12.10 14.10
C LYS A 11 -31.43 -10.76 13.73
N LEU A 12 -31.24 -10.51 12.43
CA LEU A 12 -30.67 -9.25 11.93
C LEU A 12 -31.57 -8.06 12.25
N ALA A 13 -32.89 -8.20 12.12
CA ALA A 13 -33.86 -7.17 12.48
C ALA A 13 -33.84 -6.85 13.99
N ARG A 14 -33.67 -7.85 14.85
CA ARG A 14 -33.49 -7.66 16.28
C ARG A 14 -32.16 -6.95 16.62
N PHE A 15 -31.07 -7.34 15.96
CA PHE A 15 -29.76 -6.72 16.13
C PHE A 15 -29.80 -5.22 15.77
N ARG A 16 -30.47 -4.85 14.68
CA ARG A 16 -30.63 -3.44 14.26
C ARG A 16 -31.41 -2.59 15.27
N LYS A 17 -32.27 -3.20 16.12
CA LYS A 17 -32.98 -2.49 17.19
C LYS A 17 -32.08 -2.13 18.37
N ILE A 18 -30.97 -2.86 18.54
CA ILE A 18 -29.96 -2.56 19.57
C ILE A 18 -29.00 -1.51 19.00
N LYS A 19 -29.40 -0.23 19.07
CA LYS A 19 -28.69 0.88 18.41
C LYS A 19 -27.18 0.90 18.70
N LEU A 20 -26.80 0.77 19.97
CA LEU A 20 -25.38 0.79 20.36
C LEU A 20 -24.59 -0.35 19.71
N GLY A 21 -25.08 -1.59 19.80
CA GLY A 21 -24.44 -2.76 19.19
C GLY A 21 -24.36 -2.67 17.66
N TYR A 22 -25.41 -2.15 17.03
CA TYR A 22 -25.45 -1.97 15.57
C TYR A 22 -24.41 -0.96 15.08
N TYR A 23 -24.31 0.22 15.71
CA TYR A 23 -23.33 1.22 15.34
C TYR A 23 -21.89 0.77 15.64
N SER A 24 -21.66 0.10 16.78
CA SER A 24 -20.34 -0.47 17.08
C SER A 24 -19.92 -1.50 16.03
N PHE A 25 -20.84 -2.32 15.54
CA PHE A 25 -20.58 -3.30 14.48
C PHE A 25 -20.22 -2.60 13.15
N ILE A 26 -20.92 -1.53 12.80
CA ILE A 26 -20.62 -0.74 11.58
C ILE A 26 -19.22 -0.12 11.69
N VAL A 27 -18.92 0.51 12.84
CA VAL A 27 -17.60 1.14 13.05
C VAL A 27 -16.48 0.09 12.95
N LEU A 28 -16.66 -1.07 13.59
CA LEU A 28 -15.69 -2.16 13.52
C LEU A 28 -15.52 -2.67 12.09
N GLY A 29 -16.61 -2.87 11.35
CA GLY A 29 -16.58 -3.28 9.95
C GLY A 29 -15.86 -2.26 9.06
N LEU A 30 -16.09 -0.98 9.30
CA LEU A 30 -15.42 0.11 8.60
C LEU A 30 -13.91 0.14 8.91
N MET A 31 -13.53 -0.03 10.17
CA MET A 31 -12.12 -0.11 10.57
C MET A 31 -11.42 -1.31 9.93
N LEU A 32 -12.05 -2.49 9.93
CA LEU A 32 -11.49 -3.68 9.28
C LEU A 32 -11.35 -3.47 7.78
N SER A 33 -12.31 -2.83 7.15
CA SER A 33 -12.22 -2.49 5.72
C SER A 33 -11.07 -1.53 5.42
N LEU A 34 -10.86 -0.52 6.26
CA LEU A 34 -9.74 0.42 6.13
C LEU A 34 -8.39 -0.29 6.32
N LEU A 35 -8.29 -1.20 7.30
CA LEU A 35 -7.08 -1.99 7.52
C LEU A 35 -6.77 -2.90 6.32
N SER A 36 -7.80 -3.50 5.70
CA SER A 36 -7.61 -4.34 4.51
C SER A 36 -7.11 -3.56 3.30
N VAL A 37 -7.40 -2.26 3.23
CA VAL A 37 -6.95 -1.37 2.15
C VAL A 37 -5.62 -0.68 2.50
N ALA A 38 -5.19 -0.73 3.77
CA ALA A 38 -4.00 -0.01 4.22
C ALA A 38 -2.73 -0.43 3.46
N GLU A 39 -2.56 -1.71 3.15
CA GLU A 39 -1.43 -2.21 2.36
C GLU A 39 -1.40 -1.66 0.92
N LEU A 40 -2.55 -1.31 0.37
CA LEU A 40 -2.63 -0.65 -0.94
C LEU A 40 -2.24 0.83 -0.89
N LEU A 41 -2.36 1.45 0.29
CA LEU A 41 -2.08 2.86 0.50
C LEU A 41 -0.65 3.10 1.00
N VAL A 42 -0.12 2.17 1.78
CA VAL A 42 1.19 2.27 2.44
C VAL A 42 1.97 0.99 2.20
N ASN A 43 2.87 0.99 1.23
CA ASN A 43 3.72 -0.14 0.89
C ASN A 43 4.95 0.34 0.13
N SER A 44 6.11 -0.28 0.35
CA SER A 44 7.33 -0.05 -0.44
C SER A 44 7.27 -0.71 -1.83
N ARG A 45 6.40 -1.71 -2.00
CA ARG A 45 6.20 -2.38 -3.29
C ARG A 45 5.25 -1.60 -4.19
N ALA A 46 5.52 -1.61 -5.48
CA ALA A 46 4.62 -1.02 -6.47
C ALA A 46 3.28 -1.78 -6.56
N LEU A 47 2.20 -1.06 -6.79
CA LEU A 47 0.89 -1.65 -7.06
C LEU A 47 0.85 -2.31 -8.45
N ALA A 48 1.49 -1.68 -9.42
CA ALA A 48 1.64 -2.20 -10.78
C ALA A 48 2.92 -1.67 -11.42
N VAL A 49 3.56 -2.50 -12.22
CA VAL A 49 4.73 -2.15 -13.05
C VAL A 49 4.47 -2.62 -14.46
N GLN A 50 4.61 -1.73 -15.43
CA GLN A 50 4.67 -2.10 -16.84
C GLN A 50 6.12 -2.08 -17.29
N TYR A 51 6.60 -3.23 -17.76
CA TYR A 51 7.95 -3.39 -18.30
C TYR A 51 7.91 -4.21 -19.58
N GLU A 52 8.47 -3.66 -20.67
CA GLU A 52 8.51 -4.28 -22.00
C GLU A 52 7.16 -4.84 -22.51
N GLY A 53 6.06 -4.17 -22.17
CA GLY A 53 4.70 -4.56 -22.55
C GLY A 53 4.05 -5.62 -21.64
N ALA A 54 4.78 -6.17 -20.68
CA ALA A 54 4.25 -7.04 -19.63
C ALA A 54 3.80 -6.23 -18.39
N LEU A 55 2.74 -6.68 -17.73
CA LEU A 55 2.21 -6.05 -16.53
C LEU A 55 2.48 -6.94 -15.31
N TYR A 56 3.14 -6.38 -14.31
CA TYR A 56 3.48 -7.03 -13.05
C TYR A 56 2.74 -6.36 -11.90
N PHE A 57 2.40 -7.14 -10.86
CA PHE A 57 1.72 -6.66 -9.65
C PHE A 57 2.51 -7.03 -8.38
N PRO A 58 3.64 -6.37 -8.08
CA PRO A 58 4.56 -6.77 -7.03
C PRO A 58 3.95 -6.81 -5.62
N THR A 59 2.92 -6.00 -5.34
CA THR A 59 2.21 -6.02 -4.05
C THR A 59 1.47 -7.34 -3.82
N TYR A 60 1.07 -8.06 -4.89
CA TYR A 60 0.24 -9.27 -4.82
C TYR A 60 0.99 -10.54 -5.21
N THR A 61 2.20 -10.41 -5.72
CA THR A 61 3.04 -11.52 -6.18
C THR A 61 4.25 -11.70 -5.27
N ASP A 62 5.02 -12.77 -5.53
CA ASP A 62 6.25 -13.04 -4.84
C ASP A 62 7.35 -12.02 -5.17
N PHE A 63 8.51 -12.27 -4.65
CA PHE A 63 9.73 -11.50 -4.84
C PHE A 63 10.11 -11.33 -6.32
N HIS A 64 10.39 -10.10 -6.72
CA HIS A 64 10.94 -9.76 -8.04
C HIS A 64 12.33 -9.12 -7.87
N PRO A 65 13.40 -9.80 -8.34
CA PRO A 65 14.74 -9.23 -8.33
C PRO A 65 14.85 -8.06 -9.31
N GLY A 66 15.82 -7.17 -9.09
CA GLY A 66 16.06 -6.04 -9.97
C GLY A 66 16.34 -6.44 -11.42
N THR A 67 16.93 -7.63 -11.63
CA THR A 67 17.21 -8.19 -12.97
C THR A 67 15.96 -8.42 -13.80
N ASP A 68 14.79 -8.62 -13.21
CA ASP A 68 13.51 -8.77 -13.93
C ASP A 68 13.09 -7.48 -14.66
N PHE A 69 13.61 -6.35 -14.18
CA PHE A 69 13.34 -5.02 -14.72
C PHE A 69 14.58 -4.36 -15.36
N GLY A 70 15.60 -5.16 -15.70
CA GLY A 70 16.81 -4.70 -16.36
C GLY A 70 17.82 -3.98 -15.44
N LEU A 71 17.73 -4.14 -14.13
CA LEU A 71 18.68 -3.59 -13.16
C LEU A 71 19.80 -4.59 -12.87
N ASP A 72 20.98 -4.10 -12.45
CA ASP A 72 22.20 -4.91 -12.26
C ASP A 72 22.29 -5.64 -10.91
N TYR A 73 21.17 -5.88 -10.21
CA TYR A 73 21.17 -6.52 -8.90
C TYR A 73 20.08 -7.59 -8.77
N THR A 74 20.33 -8.56 -7.88
CA THR A 74 19.47 -9.74 -7.68
C THR A 74 18.62 -9.71 -6.40
N TYR A 75 18.75 -8.67 -5.56
CA TYR A 75 17.86 -8.46 -4.42
C TYR A 75 16.54 -7.81 -4.85
N GLU A 76 15.59 -7.70 -3.94
CA GLU A 76 14.27 -7.16 -4.24
C GLU A 76 14.35 -5.75 -4.86
N THR A 77 13.57 -5.56 -5.90
CA THR A 77 13.56 -4.31 -6.67
C THR A 77 13.13 -3.14 -5.78
N ASN A 78 13.92 -2.06 -5.78
CA ASN A 78 13.48 -0.77 -5.25
C ASN A 78 12.61 -0.06 -6.30
N TYR A 79 11.31 -0.17 -6.12
CA TYR A 79 10.34 0.35 -7.10
C TYR A 79 10.34 1.88 -7.22
N ARG A 80 10.79 2.62 -6.20
CA ARG A 80 10.96 4.08 -6.28
C ARG A 80 12.11 4.45 -7.20
N ASP A 81 13.22 3.75 -7.10
CA ASP A 81 14.38 3.97 -7.97
C ASP A 81 14.11 3.47 -9.39
N LEU A 82 13.36 2.37 -9.54
CA LEU A 82 12.87 1.90 -10.82
C LEU A 82 11.97 2.94 -11.50
N ALA A 83 11.07 3.58 -10.76
CA ALA A 83 10.20 4.64 -11.29
C ALA A 83 11.02 5.84 -11.78
N LYS A 84 12.06 6.25 -11.04
CA LYS A 84 12.99 7.29 -11.47
C LYS A 84 13.73 6.88 -12.74
N HIS A 85 14.28 5.67 -12.76
CA HIS A 85 15.01 5.14 -13.89
C HIS A 85 14.17 5.14 -15.19
N PHE A 86 12.90 4.74 -15.10
CA PHE A 86 11.99 4.77 -16.25
C PHE A 86 11.67 6.20 -16.71
N ASN A 87 11.50 7.12 -15.76
CA ASN A 87 11.28 8.53 -16.09
C ASN A 87 12.51 9.19 -16.76
N ASP A 88 13.71 8.85 -16.29
CA ASP A 88 14.97 9.41 -16.81
C ASP A 88 15.32 8.83 -18.19
N THR A 89 14.89 7.61 -18.47
CA THR A 89 15.19 6.90 -19.74
C THR A 89 14.15 7.20 -20.83
N ASP A 90 13.10 7.99 -20.51
CA ASP A 90 11.98 8.31 -21.44
C ASP A 90 11.37 7.06 -22.08
N SER A 91 11.29 5.99 -21.31
CA SER A 91 10.76 4.70 -21.74
C SER A 91 9.22 4.68 -21.69
N SER A 92 8.59 3.82 -22.50
CA SER A 92 7.14 3.58 -22.39
C SER A 92 6.76 2.77 -21.15
N ASN A 93 7.76 2.41 -20.33
CA ASN A 93 7.58 1.68 -19.08
C ASN A 93 7.13 2.63 -17.96
N TRP A 94 6.33 2.13 -17.01
CA TRP A 94 5.87 2.93 -15.89
C TRP A 94 5.70 2.10 -14.62
N VAL A 95 5.75 2.78 -13.49
CA VAL A 95 5.55 2.19 -12.15
C VAL A 95 4.44 2.96 -11.44
N LEU A 96 3.42 2.25 -10.98
CA LEU A 96 2.37 2.81 -10.15
C LEU A 96 2.68 2.52 -8.68
N MET A 97 3.12 3.54 -7.95
CA MET A 97 3.41 3.45 -6.52
C MET A 97 2.16 3.69 -5.67
N PRO A 98 2.11 3.14 -4.44
CA PRO A 98 1.11 3.52 -3.44
C PRO A 98 1.21 4.99 -3.05
N LEU A 99 0.20 5.49 -2.31
CA LEU A 99 0.16 6.88 -1.83
C LEU A 99 1.33 7.21 -0.89
N VAL A 100 1.73 6.25 -0.05
CA VAL A 100 2.91 6.33 0.82
C VAL A 100 3.83 5.16 0.48
N PRO A 101 4.88 5.37 -0.35
CA PRO A 101 5.72 4.32 -0.91
C PRO A 101 6.85 3.89 0.05
N TYR A 102 6.56 3.74 1.32
CA TYR A 102 7.52 3.38 2.37
C TYR A 102 7.07 2.17 3.16
N ASN A 103 8.04 1.37 3.61
CA ASN A 103 7.84 0.27 4.55
C ASN A 103 8.22 0.73 5.96
N PRO A 104 7.50 0.33 7.03
CA PRO A 104 7.84 0.70 8.41
C PRO A 104 9.22 0.19 8.88
N TYR A 105 9.79 -0.78 8.18
CA TYR A 105 11.13 -1.33 8.48
C TYR A 105 12.22 -0.78 7.57
N GLU A 106 11.90 0.13 6.67
CA GLU A 106 12.86 0.70 5.73
C GLU A 106 13.62 1.85 6.38
N ASN A 107 14.95 1.82 6.30
CA ASN A 107 15.79 2.91 6.74
C ASN A 107 16.09 3.83 5.55
N ASP A 108 15.43 4.97 5.49
CA ASP A 108 15.64 6.02 4.48
C ASP A 108 16.64 7.08 4.98
N ALA A 109 17.68 6.66 5.70
CA ALA A 109 18.74 7.54 6.17
C ALA A 109 19.63 7.96 5.00
N THR A 110 19.55 9.22 4.63
CA THR A 110 20.54 9.87 3.76
C THR A 110 21.42 10.76 4.61
N ASP A 111 22.75 10.76 4.39
CA ASP A 111 23.75 11.51 5.17
C ASP A 111 23.47 13.02 5.29
N SER A 112 22.60 13.55 4.44
CA SER A 112 22.21 14.97 4.42
C SER A 112 20.97 15.31 5.23
N ILE A 113 20.30 14.32 5.85
CA ILE A 113 19.02 14.52 6.54
C ILE A 113 19.20 14.26 8.02
N MET A 114 19.04 15.31 8.81
CA MET A 114 19.00 15.22 10.26
C MET A 114 17.67 14.62 10.71
N ARG A 115 17.69 13.52 11.44
CA ARG A 115 16.48 12.88 11.99
C ARG A 115 16.34 13.20 13.49
N PRO A 116 15.13 13.28 14.02
CA PRO A 116 13.82 13.16 13.36
C PRO A 116 13.48 14.37 12.47
N GLU A 117 12.81 14.13 11.34
CA GLU A 117 12.34 15.19 10.44
C GLU A 117 10.85 15.46 10.67
N ALA A 118 10.46 16.74 10.61
CA ALA A 118 9.06 17.16 10.65
C ALA A 118 8.28 16.62 9.43
N PRO A 119 6.94 16.56 9.49
CA PRO A 119 6.13 16.13 8.36
C PRO A 119 6.48 16.86 7.07
N ASN A 120 6.77 16.12 6.02
CA ASN A 120 7.22 16.63 4.74
C ASN A 120 6.49 15.96 3.56
N ALA A 121 5.52 16.66 2.99
CA ALA A 121 4.72 16.14 1.88
C ALA A 121 5.54 15.97 0.58
N ALA A 122 6.58 16.78 0.36
CA ALA A 122 7.43 16.68 -0.83
C ALA A 122 8.23 15.37 -0.87
N ARG A 123 8.52 14.78 0.29
CA ARG A 123 9.17 13.47 0.45
C ARG A 123 8.19 12.34 0.79
N GLN A 124 6.90 12.62 0.82
CA GLN A 124 5.84 11.69 1.19
C GLN A 124 5.92 11.17 2.65
N HIS A 125 6.68 11.82 3.50
CA HIS A 125 6.71 11.60 4.95
C HIS A 125 5.65 12.47 5.64
N TYR A 126 4.40 12.11 5.48
CA TYR A 126 3.25 12.93 5.95
C TYR A 126 3.17 13.06 7.46
N LEU A 127 3.74 12.13 8.22
CA LEU A 127 3.76 12.14 9.69
C LEU A 127 5.14 12.49 10.26
N GLY A 128 6.13 12.75 9.39
CA GLY A 128 7.52 12.92 9.78
C GLY A 128 8.27 11.58 9.89
N THR A 129 9.51 11.64 10.37
CA THR A 129 10.37 10.47 10.56
C THR A 129 10.81 10.33 12.01
N ASP A 130 11.11 9.11 12.46
CA ASP A 130 11.66 8.82 13.78
C ASP A 130 13.20 8.67 13.71
N THR A 131 13.83 8.51 14.87
CA THR A 131 15.30 8.37 15.03
C THR A 131 15.83 6.97 14.72
N THR A 132 14.96 6.00 14.45
CA THR A 132 15.34 4.61 14.14
C THR A 132 15.46 4.38 12.65
#